data_283b7fbc9ca570280245d92e391cee3b
#
_entry.id   283b7fbc9ca570280245d92e391cee3b
#
_cell.length_a   1.000
_cell.length_b   1.000
_cell.length_c   1.000
_cell.angle_alpha   90.00
_cell.angle_beta   90.00
_cell.angle_gamma   90.00
#
_symmetry.space_group_name_H-M   'P 1'
#
loop_
_entity.id
_entity.type
_entity.pdbx_description
1 polymer ?
#
loop_
_entity_poly.entity_id
_entity_poly.type
_entity_poly.pdbx_seq_one_letter_code
_entity_poly.pdbx_strand_id
1 'polypeptide(L)'
;MPTPVIVGAARTAIGRSFKGTLVNTPPETLITTVLPEVVRRSGVDPADIDDIIFAESHYGGGDLARYAADATGLHHVPGQSVNRHCAGSLTAIGNAAAQIGSGMERVLIAGGV
;
A
#
# COMPACT_ATOMS: atom_id res chain seq x y z
N MET A 1 -11.74 3.02 -22.11
CA MET A 1 -11.11 3.32 -20.81
C MET A 1 -11.35 2.14 -19.87
N PRO A 2 -10.34 1.57 -19.26
CA PRO A 2 -10.52 0.52 -18.28
C PRO A 2 -11.31 1.04 -17.06
N THR A 3 -12.12 0.16 -16.48
CA THR A 3 -12.82 0.47 -15.23
C THR A 3 -12.03 -0.11 -14.06
N PRO A 4 -11.52 0.72 -13.15
CA PRO A 4 -10.82 0.21 -11.98
C PRO A 4 -11.79 -0.53 -11.05
N VAL A 5 -11.34 -1.66 -10.52
CA VAL A 5 -12.09 -2.49 -9.58
C VAL A 5 -11.20 -2.88 -8.41
N ILE A 6 -11.79 -3.15 -7.25
CA ILE A 6 -11.07 -3.64 -6.08
C ILE A 6 -11.20 -5.16 -6.04
N VAL A 7 -10.07 -5.85 -6.02
CA VAL A 7 -10.03 -7.32 -6.02
C VAL A 7 -9.50 -7.92 -4.70
N GLY A 8 -9.06 -7.09 -3.80
CA GLY A 8 -8.60 -7.55 -2.49
C GLY A 8 -8.45 -6.40 -1.52
N ALA A 9 -8.59 -6.68 -0.23
CA ALA A 9 -8.37 -5.73 0.84
C ALA A 9 -7.89 -6.44 2.10
N ALA A 10 -7.01 -5.77 2.84
CA ALA A 10 -6.51 -6.25 4.12
C ALA A 10 -6.08 -5.07 4.98
N ARG A 11 -6.07 -5.25 6.28
CA ARG A 11 -5.47 -4.30 7.20
C ARG A 11 -4.85 -5.02 8.39
N THR A 12 -3.94 -4.38 9.06
CA THR A 12 -3.45 -4.80 10.36
C THR A 12 -4.48 -4.45 11.45
N ALA A 13 -4.22 -4.91 12.68
CA ALA A 13 -4.93 -4.39 13.84
C ALA A 13 -4.72 -2.88 13.96
N ILE A 14 -5.67 -2.19 14.56
CA ILE A 14 -5.57 -0.78 14.91
C ILE A 14 -5.35 -0.70 16.42
N GLY A 15 -4.26 -0.07 16.82
CA GLY A 15 -3.89 0.09 18.22
C GLY A 15 -4.31 1.45 18.79
N ARG A 16 -4.37 1.52 20.11
CA ARG A 16 -4.57 2.77 20.83
C ARG A 16 -3.28 3.57 20.85
N SER A 17 -3.35 4.86 20.57
CA SER A 17 -2.19 5.76 20.65
C SER A 17 -1.58 5.79 22.05
N PHE A 18 -0.28 5.88 22.11
CA PHE A 18 0.57 6.01 23.29
C PHE A 18 0.57 4.79 24.23
N LYS A 19 -0.55 4.11 24.42
CA LYS A 19 -0.69 3.01 25.39
C LYS A 19 -1.16 1.70 24.76
N GLY A 20 -1.29 1.65 23.43
CA GLY A 20 -1.78 0.47 22.73
C GLY A 20 -0.71 -0.58 22.49
N THR A 21 -1.15 -1.74 22.01
CA THR A 21 -0.27 -2.89 21.75
C THR A 21 0.69 -2.67 20.59
N LEU A 22 0.40 -1.70 19.70
CA LEU A 22 1.23 -1.39 18.53
C LEU A 22 2.17 -0.21 18.76
N VAL A 23 2.25 0.33 19.96
CA VAL A 23 3.03 1.55 20.26
C VAL A 23 4.52 1.40 19.92
N ASN A 24 5.07 0.19 20.03
CA ASN A 24 6.46 -0.11 19.68
C ASN A 24 6.62 -0.84 18.34
N THR A 25 5.55 -0.90 17.53
CA THR A 25 5.59 -1.55 16.23
C THR A 25 5.88 -0.49 15.17
N PRO A 26 7.04 -0.56 14.48
CA PRO A 26 7.36 0.41 13.46
C PRO A 26 6.45 0.26 12.22
N PRO A 27 6.25 1.34 11.45
CA PRO A 27 5.42 1.30 10.26
C PRO A 27 5.90 0.30 9.21
N GLU A 28 7.20 0.06 9.13
CA GLU A 28 7.79 -0.95 8.25
C GLU A 28 7.24 -2.35 8.53
N THR A 29 7.07 -2.70 9.81
CA THR A 29 6.47 -3.98 10.21
C THR A 29 5.01 -4.07 9.79
N LEU A 30 4.27 -2.98 9.91
CA LEU A 30 2.86 -2.95 9.52
C LEU A 30 2.69 -3.19 8.02
N ILE A 31 3.42 -2.47 7.20
CA ILE A 31 3.31 -2.62 5.75
C ILE A 31 3.84 -3.98 5.27
N THR A 32 4.95 -4.47 5.79
CA THR A 32 5.50 -5.77 5.40
C THR A 32 4.62 -6.94 5.88
N THR A 33 3.76 -6.72 6.84
CA THR A 33 2.76 -7.70 7.29
C THR A 33 1.53 -7.70 6.37
N VAL A 34 1.00 -6.53 6.04
CA VAL A 34 -0.26 -6.42 5.28
C VAL A 34 -0.06 -6.66 3.78
N LEU A 35 1.08 -6.29 3.23
CA LEU A 35 1.35 -6.36 1.80
C LEU A 35 1.26 -7.78 1.23
N PRO A 36 1.97 -8.78 1.78
CA PRO A 36 1.82 -10.16 1.28
C PRO A 36 0.41 -10.70 1.43
N GLU A 37 -0.30 -10.30 2.47
CA GLU A 37 -1.66 -10.77 2.72
C GLU A 37 -2.66 -10.22 1.69
N VAL A 38 -2.57 -8.95 1.32
CA VAL A 38 -3.45 -8.39 0.30
C VAL A 38 -3.17 -9.02 -1.08
N VAL A 39 -1.91 -9.28 -1.40
CA VAL A 39 -1.53 -9.99 -2.63
C VAL A 39 -2.16 -11.37 -2.65
N ARG A 40 -2.01 -12.13 -1.57
CA ARG A 40 -2.59 -13.48 -1.44
C ARG A 40 -4.12 -13.45 -1.61
N ARG A 41 -4.80 -12.52 -0.94
CA ARG A 41 -6.28 -12.40 -1.00
C ARG A 41 -6.78 -12.03 -2.38
N SER A 42 -6.04 -11.20 -3.09
CA SER A 42 -6.44 -10.74 -4.43
C SER A 42 -6.44 -11.84 -5.48
N GLY A 43 -5.63 -12.88 -5.30
CA GLY A 43 -5.41 -13.90 -6.31
C GLY A 43 -4.64 -13.42 -7.53
N VAL A 44 -4.13 -12.20 -7.53
CA VAL A 44 -3.32 -11.63 -8.60
C VAL A 44 -1.94 -12.28 -8.59
N ASP A 45 -1.39 -12.56 -9.77
CA ASP A 45 0.01 -12.97 -9.88
C ASP A 45 0.91 -11.81 -9.45
N PRO A 46 1.79 -12.02 -8.45
CA PRO A 46 2.71 -10.96 -8.01
C PRO A 46 3.52 -10.32 -9.14
N ALA A 47 3.84 -11.07 -10.18
CA ALA A 47 4.55 -10.55 -11.35
C ALA A 47 3.77 -9.50 -12.14
N ASP A 48 2.45 -9.46 -12.00
CA ASP A 48 1.58 -8.52 -12.70
C ASP A 48 1.37 -7.21 -11.95
N ILE A 49 1.92 -7.06 -10.75
CA ILE A 49 1.79 -5.83 -9.95
C ILE A 49 2.72 -4.77 -10.54
N ASP A 50 2.12 -3.67 -10.99
CA ASP A 50 2.86 -2.59 -11.66
C ASP A 50 3.45 -1.60 -10.65
N ASP A 51 2.69 -1.22 -9.60
CA ASP A 51 3.14 -0.25 -8.61
C ASP A 51 2.41 -0.41 -7.27
N ILE A 52 2.96 0.24 -6.26
CA ILE A 52 2.36 0.38 -4.93
C ILE A 52 2.32 1.87 -4.61
N ILE A 53 1.15 2.40 -4.28
CA ILE A 53 0.98 3.77 -3.80
C ILE A 53 0.60 3.72 -2.33
N PHE A 54 1.48 4.22 -1.46
CA PHE A 54 1.28 4.09 -0.03
C PHE A 54 1.40 5.45 0.68
N ALA A 55 0.40 5.76 1.49
CA ALA A 55 0.39 7.01 2.22
C ALA A 55 1.29 6.92 3.47
N GLU A 56 2.09 7.94 3.64
CA GLU A 56 2.89 8.19 4.84
C GLU A 56 2.50 9.56 5.39
N SER A 57 2.27 9.67 6.69
CA SER A 57 1.91 10.93 7.32
C SER A 57 2.98 11.35 8.33
N HIS A 58 2.82 10.95 9.57
CA HIS A 58 3.81 11.22 10.62
C HIS A 58 4.90 10.17 10.72
N TYR A 59 4.72 9.05 10.05
CA TYR A 59 5.62 7.89 10.07
C TYR A 59 6.10 7.59 8.66
N GLY A 60 7.24 6.92 8.57
CA GLY A 60 7.84 6.62 7.29
C GLY A 60 8.82 7.71 6.88
N GLY A 61 8.65 8.23 5.67
CA GLY A 61 9.52 9.27 5.12
C GLY A 61 10.66 8.76 4.25
N GLY A 62 10.70 7.45 4.00
CA GLY A 62 11.72 6.83 3.15
C GLY A 62 11.11 5.94 2.08
N ASP A 63 9.91 6.23 1.63
CA ASP A 63 9.16 5.41 0.67
C ASP A 63 8.93 3.99 1.19
N LEU A 64 8.04 3.88 2.15
CA LEU A 64 7.66 2.58 2.73
C LEU A 64 7.14 1.59 1.68
N ALA A 65 6.53 2.07 0.61
CA ALA A 65 6.05 1.22 -0.47
C ALA A 65 7.22 0.49 -1.15
N ARG A 66 8.28 1.21 -1.50
CA ARG A 66 9.47 0.60 -2.10
C ARG A 66 10.19 -0.32 -1.11
N TYR A 67 10.33 0.12 0.14
CA TYR A 67 10.91 -0.72 1.19
C TYR A 67 10.16 -2.05 1.32
N ALA A 68 8.83 -1.99 1.43
CA ALA A 68 8.02 -3.19 1.61
C ALA A 68 8.02 -4.09 0.36
N ALA A 69 7.99 -3.50 -0.82
CA ALA A 69 8.10 -4.25 -2.06
C ALA A 69 9.38 -5.09 -2.09
N ASP A 70 10.50 -4.48 -1.80
CA ASP A 70 11.78 -5.18 -1.78
C ASP A 70 11.84 -6.23 -0.65
N ALA A 71 11.41 -5.86 0.54
CA ALA A 71 11.44 -6.75 1.71
C ALA A 71 10.53 -7.98 1.57
N THR A 72 9.49 -7.91 0.74
CA THR A 72 8.51 -8.99 0.57
C THR A 72 8.61 -9.72 -0.78
N GLY A 73 9.67 -9.48 -1.54
CA GLY A 73 9.95 -10.21 -2.77
C GLY A 73 9.38 -9.59 -4.04
N LEU A 74 8.78 -8.41 -3.97
CA LEU A 74 8.27 -7.66 -5.13
C LEU A 74 9.35 -6.72 -5.67
N HIS A 75 10.53 -7.24 -5.97
CA HIS A 75 11.71 -6.44 -6.32
C HIS A 75 11.53 -5.58 -7.57
N HIS A 76 10.64 -5.97 -8.48
CA HIS A 76 10.34 -5.25 -9.72
C HIS A 76 9.40 -4.05 -9.52
N VAL A 77 8.75 -3.95 -8.36
CA VAL A 77 7.74 -2.90 -8.10
C VAL A 77 8.42 -1.63 -7.58
N PRO A 78 8.27 -0.49 -8.26
CA PRO A 78 8.98 0.73 -7.87
C PRO A 78 8.53 1.29 -6.51
N GLY A 79 7.24 1.40 -6.29
CA GLY A 79 6.67 1.98 -5.07
C GLY A 79 6.75 3.49 -5.01
N GLN A 80 5.71 4.12 -4.52
CA GLN A 80 5.68 5.57 -4.31
C GLN A 80 4.93 5.95 -3.04
N SER A 81 5.31 7.06 -2.46
CA SER A 81 4.67 7.61 -1.26
C SER A 81 3.83 8.83 -1.61
N VAL A 82 2.70 8.96 -0.93
CA VAL A 82 1.86 10.16 -0.96
C VAL A 82 1.61 10.64 0.46
N ASN A 83 1.42 11.93 0.63
CA ASN A 83 1.05 12.49 1.94
C ASN A 83 -0.10 13.47 1.76
N ARG A 84 -1.19 13.19 2.42
CA ARG A 84 -2.35 14.06 2.56
C ARG A 84 -2.90 13.93 3.97
N HIS A 85 -1.99 13.86 4.93
CA HIS A 85 -2.32 13.64 6.34
C HIS A 85 -3.30 12.48 6.51
N CYS A 86 -4.38 12.66 7.26
CA CYS A 86 -5.37 11.59 7.52
C CYS A 86 -6.12 11.12 6.28
N ALA A 87 -6.11 11.87 5.18
CA ALA A 87 -6.74 11.50 3.92
C ALA A 87 -5.79 10.75 2.97
N GLY A 88 -4.60 10.39 3.43
CA GLY A 88 -3.56 9.80 2.58
C GLY A 88 -3.96 8.50 1.90
N SER A 89 -4.51 7.54 2.65
CA SER A 89 -4.90 6.25 2.08
C SER A 89 -6.00 6.38 1.04
N LEU A 90 -6.98 7.27 1.27
CA LEU A 90 -8.02 7.55 0.29
C LEU A 90 -7.44 8.19 -0.98
N THR A 91 -6.47 9.09 -0.82
CA THR A 91 -5.74 9.67 -1.94
C THR A 91 -4.97 8.61 -2.72
N ALA A 92 -4.29 7.69 -2.05
CA ALA A 92 -3.57 6.59 -2.69
C ALA A 92 -4.52 5.73 -3.55
N ILE A 93 -5.68 5.39 -3.01
CA ILE A 93 -6.71 4.61 -3.74
C ILE A 93 -7.23 5.39 -4.95
N GLY A 94 -7.51 6.69 -4.78
CA GLY A 94 -7.95 7.54 -5.87
C GLY A 94 -6.92 7.67 -6.99
N ASN A 95 -5.65 7.82 -6.64
CA ASN A 95 -4.55 7.89 -7.61
C ASN A 95 -4.41 6.56 -8.36
N ALA A 96 -4.47 5.43 -7.65
CA ALA A 96 -4.42 4.11 -8.29
C ALA A 96 -5.58 3.93 -9.28
N ALA A 97 -6.79 4.29 -8.87
CA ALA A 97 -7.97 4.22 -9.74
C ALA A 97 -7.81 5.09 -10.99
N ALA A 98 -7.25 6.29 -10.84
CA ALA A 98 -7.00 7.19 -11.96
C ALA A 98 -5.95 6.62 -12.92
N GLN A 99 -4.88 6.02 -12.41
CA GLN A 99 -3.84 5.41 -13.24
C GLN A 99 -4.38 4.22 -14.03
N ILE A 100 -5.20 3.37 -13.42
CA ILE A 100 -5.87 2.27 -14.11
C ILE A 100 -6.85 2.82 -15.15
N GLY A 101 -7.68 3.78 -14.77
CA GLY A 101 -8.68 4.38 -15.65
C GLY A 101 -8.08 5.07 -16.87
N SER A 102 -6.88 5.63 -16.74
CA SER A 102 -6.16 6.26 -17.84
C SER A 102 -5.40 5.28 -18.73
N GLY A 103 -5.27 4.01 -18.31
CA GLY A 103 -4.47 3.01 -19.01
C GLY A 103 -2.97 3.10 -18.72
N MET A 104 -2.55 3.93 -17.73
CA MET A 104 -1.15 4.04 -17.34
C MET A 104 -0.64 2.75 -16.71
N GLU A 105 -1.43 2.17 -15.83
CA GLU A 105 -1.10 0.94 -15.11
C GLU A 105 -2.30 -0.01 -15.13
N ARG A 106 -2.09 -1.26 -14.78
CA ARG A 106 -3.13 -2.29 -14.79
C ARG A 106 -3.45 -2.83 -13.42
N VAL A 107 -2.43 -3.08 -12.61
CA VAL A 107 -2.56 -3.68 -11.28
C VAL A 107 -1.75 -2.87 -10.29
N LEU A 108 -2.44 -2.26 -9.33
CA LEU A 108 -1.80 -1.48 -8.28
C LEU A 108 -2.27 -1.93 -6.89
N ILE A 109 -1.38 -1.74 -5.92
CA ILE A 109 -1.72 -1.82 -4.50
C ILE A 109 -1.74 -0.39 -3.96
N ALA A 110 -2.77 -0.05 -3.22
CA ALA A 110 -2.90 1.28 -2.62
C ALA A 110 -3.27 1.15 -1.14
N GLY A 111 -2.65 1.95 -0.32
CA GLY A 111 -2.91 1.92 1.12
C GLY A 111 -2.22 3.04 1.87
N GLY A 112 -1.99 2.81 3.16
CA GLY A 112 -1.31 3.79 4.00
C GLY A 112 -1.13 3.34 5.44
N VAL A 113 -0.31 4.09 6.14
CA VAL A 113 -0.03 3.92 7.56
C VAL A 113 -0.05 5.26 8.30
#